data_5d87a2fe6b98e25f2ff188c547f11741
#
_entry.id   5d87a2fe6b98e25f2ff188c547f11741
#
_cell.length_a   1.000
_cell.length_b   1.000
_cell.length_c   1.000
_cell.angle_alpha   90.00
_cell.angle_beta   90.00
_cell.angle_gamma   90.00
#
_symmetry.space_group_name_H-M   'P 1'
#
loop_
_entity.id
_entity.type
_entity.pdbx_description
1 polymer ?
#
loop_
_entity_poly.entity_id
_entity_poly.type
_entity_poly.pdbx_seq_one_letter_code
_entity_poly.pdbx_strand_id
1 'polypeptide(L)'
;SQSKFPYEVIIADDGSEQQTKKCIDFFKESSDLNLIHSWQEDKGFRVSMSRNKAITKSSGDYIVLIDGDMVLHDKFLEDHSKNAELGFFVQGARVLLNQDKTLKFLKDQFF
;
A
#
# COMPACT_ATOMS: atom_id res chain seq x y z
N SER A 1 4.73 -10.38 -6.57
CA SER A 1 5.58 -9.20 -6.65
C SER A 1 5.27 -8.39 -7.91
N GLN A 2 5.66 -7.15 -7.92
CA GLN A 2 5.41 -6.23 -9.03
C GLN A 2 6.51 -6.34 -10.08
N SER A 3 6.14 -6.21 -11.35
CA SER A 3 7.09 -6.16 -12.47
C SER A 3 7.90 -4.86 -12.51
N LYS A 4 7.44 -3.81 -11.81
CA LYS A 4 8.14 -2.55 -11.64
C LYS A 4 8.21 -2.21 -10.15
N PHE A 5 9.42 -1.87 -9.66
CA PHE A 5 9.64 -1.49 -8.27
C PHE A 5 9.11 -0.07 -8.00
N PRO A 6 8.41 0.16 -6.88
CA PRO A 6 8.06 1.52 -6.50
C PRO A 6 9.30 2.27 -5.98
N TYR A 7 9.30 3.59 -6.16
CA TYR A 7 10.34 4.47 -5.60
C TYR A 7 10.32 4.44 -4.07
N GLU A 8 9.13 4.50 -3.50
CA GLU A 8 8.92 4.38 -2.05
C GLU A 8 7.54 3.81 -1.76
N VAL A 9 7.39 3.21 -0.59
CA VAL A 9 6.11 2.72 -0.08
C VAL A 9 5.86 3.38 1.27
N ILE A 10 4.72 4.04 1.42
CA ILE A 10 4.35 4.71 2.66
C ILE A 10 3.12 4.02 3.23
N ILE A 11 3.24 3.54 4.46
CA ILE A 11 2.11 2.94 5.17
C ILE A 11 1.43 4.02 6.00
N ALA A 12 0.23 4.41 5.58
CA ALA A 12 -0.61 5.34 6.31
C ALA A 12 -1.36 4.58 7.41
N ASP A 13 -1.01 4.83 8.65
CA ASP A 13 -1.46 4.07 9.80
C ASP A 13 -2.23 4.97 10.77
N ASP A 14 -3.54 4.71 10.91
CA ASP A 14 -4.43 5.47 11.78
C ASP A 14 -4.62 4.75 13.12
N GLY A 15 -3.57 4.74 13.93
CA GLY A 15 -3.66 4.34 15.32
C GLY A 15 -3.46 2.85 15.62
N SER A 16 -2.74 2.10 14.79
CA SER A 16 -2.43 0.71 15.12
C SER A 16 -1.49 0.61 16.33
N GLU A 17 -1.48 -0.57 16.93
CA GLU A 17 -0.69 -0.86 18.12
C GLU A 17 0.75 -1.24 17.77
N GLN A 18 1.57 -1.42 18.82
CA GLN A 18 2.99 -1.74 18.71
C GLN A 18 3.29 -3.00 17.89
N GLN A 19 2.38 -3.96 17.88
CA GLN A 19 2.54 -5.18 17.11
C GLN A 19 2.64 -4.91 15.61
N THR A 20 1.80 -4.00 15.12
CA THR A 20 1.86 -3.56 13.71
C THR A 20 3.18 -2.86 13.41
N LYS A 21 3.63 -1.98 14.31
CA LYS A 21 4.91 -1.30 14.15
C LYS A 21 6.07 -2.30 14.05
N LYS A 22 6.09 -3.31 14.90
CA LYS A 22 7.12 -4.35 14.86
C LYS A 22 7.13 -5.11 13.54
N CYS A 23 5.94 -5.41 13.02
CA CYS A 23 5.80 -6.09 11.73
C CYS A 23 6.35 -5.22 10.59
N ILE A 24 6.02 -3.93 10.58
CA ILE A 24 6.50 -2.98 9.58
C ILE A 24 8.03 -2.82 9.67
N ASP A 25 8.56 -2.69 10.87
CA ASP A 25 10.01 -2.57 11.09
C ASP A 25 10.76 -3.81 10.59
N PHE A 26 10.18 -4.99 10.80
CA PHE A 26 10.75 -6.24 10.28
C PHE A 26 10.83 -6.23 8.75
N PHE A 27 9.75 -5.85 8.06
CA PHE A 27 9.75 -5.75 6.61
C PHE A 27 10.71 -4.66 6.10
N LYS A 28 10.80 -3.56 6.81
CA LYS A 28 11.71 -2.47 6.47
C LYS A 28 13.18 -2.93 6.50
N GLU A 29 13.54 -3.76 7.45
CA GLU A 29 14.90 -4.29 7.59
C GLU A 29 15.19 -5.43 6.62
N SER A 30 14.18 -6.26 6.31
CA SER A 30 14.35 -7.49 5.53
C SER A 30 14.10 -7.34 4.03
N SER A 31 13.66 -6.17 3.57
CA SER A 31 13.38 -5.93 2.16
C SER A 31 14.18 -4.75 1.62
N ASP A 32 14.33 -4.70 0.29
CA ASP A 32 14.99 -3.59 -0.40
C ASP A 32 14.07 -2.39 -0.65
N LEU A 33 12.83 -2.46 -0.17
CA LEU A 33 11.87 -1.38 -0.34
C LEU A 33 12.21 -0.20 0.57
N ASN A 34 12.09 1.01 0.03
CA ASN A 34 12.12 2.23 0.83
C ASN A 34 10.76 2.38 1.50
N LEU A 35 10.62 1.83 2.69
CA LEU A 35 9.38 1.74 3.43
C LEU A 35 9.34 2.79 4.53
N ILE A 36 8.30 3.62 4.52
CA ILE A 36 8.07 4.68 5.50
C ILE A 36 6.78 4.38 6.25
N HIS A 37 6.82 4.43 7.57
CA HIS A 37 5.64 4.24 8.42
C HIS A 37 5.13 5.59 8.89
N SER A 38 3.96 6.00 8.40
CA SER A 38 3.29 7.24 8.81
C SER A 38 2.18 6.88 9.81
N TRP A 39 2.47 7.01 11.09
CA TRP A 39 1.55 6.68 12.17
C TRP A 39 0.91 7.94 12.76
N GLN A 40 -0.34 7.83 13.19
CA GLN A 40 -1.00 8.83 14.00
C GLN A 40 -1.81 8.17 15.11
N GLU A 41 -2.09 8.93 16.18
CA GLU A 41 -2.82 8.45 17.32
C GLU A 41 -4.24 8.00 16.95
N ASP A 42 -4.72 6.92 17.59
CA ASP A 42 -6.07 6.41 17.40
C ASP A 42 -7.08 7.31 18.13
N LYS A 43 -7.72 8.17 17.36
CA LYS A 43 -8.81 9.07 17.83
C LYS A 43 -10.05 8.93 16.95
N GLY A 44 -10.47 7.68 16.73
CA GLY A 44 -11.58 7.36 15.84
C GLY A 44 -11.15 7.20 14.39
N PHE A 45 -12.12 7.17 13.49
CA PHE A 45 -11.88 6.89 12.09
C PHE A 45 -11.46 8.16 11.34
N ARG A 46 -10.18 8.32 11.06
CA ARG A 46 -9.61 9.51 10.41
C ARG A 46 -8.76 9.16 9.19
N VAL A 47 -9.34 8.39 8.27
CA VAL A 47 -8.66 7.89 7.08
C VAL A 47 -8.12 9.03 6.21
N SER A 48 -8.93 10.07 5.98
CA SER A 48 -8.50 11.20 5.15
C SER A 48 -7.30 11.93 5.76
N MET A 49 -7.28 12.13 7.07
CA MET A 49 -6.15 12.75 7.77
C MET A 49 -4.90 11.88 7.66
N SER A 50 -5.05 10.56 7.85
CA SER A 50 -3.95 9.62 7.76
C SER A 50 -3.34 9.60 6.35
N ARG A 51 -4.18 9.60 5.32
CA ARG A 51 -3.74 9.67 3.92
C ARG A 51 -3.01 10.98 3.62
N ASN A 52 -3.57 12.11 4.04
CA ASN A 52 -2.95 13.40 3.82
C ASN A 52 -1.58 13.48 4.50
N LYS A 53 -1.48 12.97 5.71
CA LYS A 53 -0.21 12.93 6.45
C LYS A 53 0.83 12.06 5.73
N ALA A 54 0.42 10.92 5.20
CA ALA A 54 1.31 10.06 4.42
C ALA A 54 1.76 10.75 3.11
N ILE A 55 0.84 11.42 2.42
CA ILE A 55 1.16 12.16 1.19
C ILE A 55 2.20 13.24 1.45
N THR A 56 2.12 13.95 2.58
CA THR A 56 3.12 14.98 2.92
C THR A 56 4.52 14.42 3.12
N LYS A 57 4.63 13.13 3.43
CA LYS A 57 5.92 12.44 3.57
C LYS A 57 6.44 11.86 2.27
N SER A 58 5.65 11.92 1.21
CA SER A 58 6.03 11.36 -0.09
C SER A 58 7.00 12.28 -0.83
N SER A 59 7.88 11.70 -1.61
CA SER A 59 8.85 12.41 -2.45
C SER A 59 8.74 12.06 -3.93
N GLY A 60 7.86 11.13 -4.29
CA GLY A 60 7.63 10.75 -5.67
C GLY A 60 6.72 11.73 -6.41
N ASP A 61 6.81 11.76 -7.72
CA ASP A 61 6.01 12.63 -8.57
C ASP A 61 4.61 12.08 -8.85
N TYR A 62 4.47 10.77 -8.79
CA TYR A 62 3.20 10.08 -9.04
C TYR A 62 2.85 9.22 -7.83
N ILE A 63 1.67 9.44 -7.28
CA ILE A 63 1.22 8.77 -6.05
C ILE A 63 0.11 7.78 -6.38
N VAL A 64 0.26 6.55 -5.91
CA VAL A 64 -0.75 5.51 -6.02
C VAL A 64 -1.31 5.22 -4.63
N LEU A 65 -2.63 5.36 -4.48
CA LEU A 65 -3.34 5.09 -3.23
C LEU A 65 -4.02 3.72 -3.30
N ILE A 66 -3.74 2.87 -2.33
CA ILE A 66 -4.37 1.55 -2.22
C ILE A 66 -4.78 1.29 -0.77
N ASP A 67 -5.80 0.46 -0.59
CA ASP A 67 -6.17 -0.04 0.72
C ASP A 67 -5.31 -1.27 1.08
N GLY A 68 -5.10 -1.49 2.38
CA GLY A 68 -4.19 -2.53 2.85
C GLY A 68 -4.68 -3.96 2.65
N ASP A 69 -5.95 -4.14 2.34
CA ASP A 69 -6.58 -5.46 2.13
C ASP A 69 -6.69 -5.83 0.64
N MET A 70 -5.97 -5.15 -0.23
CA MET A 70 -6.00 -5.40 -1.67
C MET A 70 -4.83 -6.27 -2.12
N VAL A 71 -5.12 -7.17 -3.05
CA VAL A 71 -4.11 -7.94 -3.77
C VAL A 71 -3.94 -7.32 -5.14
N LEU A 72 -2.72 -6.92 -5.47
CA LEU A 72 -2.43 -6.21 -6.71
C LEU A 72 -2.02 -7.18 -7.81
N HIS A 73 -2.49 -6.90 -9.03
CA HIS A 73 -1.95 -7.55 -10.23
C HIS A 73 -0.45 -7.25 -10.32
N ASP A 74 0.34 -8.21 -10.78
CA ASP A 74 1.81 -8.07 -10.83
C ASP A 74 2.31 -6.92 -11.72
N LYS A 75 1.49 -6.46 -12.66
CA LYS A 75 1.78 -5.31 -13.54
C LYS A 75 1.09 -4.01 -13.09
N PHE A 76 0.54 -3.98 -11.89
CA PHE A 76 -0.23 -2.84 -11.40
C PHE A 76 0.57 -1.53 -11.44
N LEU A 77 1.78 -1.53 -10.89
CA LEU A 77 2.63 -0.34 -10.87
C LEU A 77 3.14 0.03 -12.26
N GLU A 78 3.47 -0.96 -13.07
CA GLU A 78 3.90 -0.76 -14.45
C GLU A 78 2.78 -0.10 -15.26
N ASP A 79 1.55 -0.58 -15.15
CA ASP A 79 0.40 -0.02 -15.86
C ASP A 79 0.10 1.41 -15.42
N HIS A 80 0.18 1.70 -14.12
CA HIS A 80 0.03 3.07 -13.64
C HIS A 80 1.12 3.98 -14.17
N SER A 81 2.35 3.52 -14.20
CA SER A 81 3.47 4.29 -14.73
C SER A 81 3.30 4.63 -16.21
N LYS A 82 2.78 3.69 -17.01
CA LYS A 82 2.54 3.90 -18.44
C LYS A 82 1.40 4.88 -18.72
N ASN A 83 0.42 4.95 -17.83
CA ASN A 83 -0.77 5.76 -18.01
C ASN A 83 -0.74 7.06 -17.22
N ALA A 84 0.35 7.33 -16.52
CA ALA A 84 0.53 8.56 -15.75
C ALA A 84 0.66 9.76 -16.69
N GLU A 85 -0.18 10.77 -16.49
CA GLU A 85 -0.20 11.98 -17.31
C GLU A 85 -0.45 13.19 -16.42
N LEU A 86 0.35 14.23 -16.59
CA LEU A 86 0.23 15.46 -15.80
C LEU A 86 -1.18 16.07 -15.96
N GLY A 87 -1.80 16.41 -14.84
CA GLY A 87 -3.15 16.98 -14.81
C GLY A 87 -4.27 15.96 -14.85
N PHE A 88 -3.95 14.67 -14.88
CA PHE A 88 -4.94 13.57 -14.89
C PHE A 88 -4.70 12.62 -13.73
N PHE A 89 -5.76 11.95 -13.30
CA PHE A 89 -5.66 10.82 -12.39
C PHE A 89 -6.27 9.57 -13.04
N VAL A 90 -5.78 8.40 -12.61
CA VAL A 90 -6.28 7.11 -13.11
C VAL A 90 -6.95 6.39 -11.95
N GLN A 91 -8.17 5.96 -12.15
CA GLN A 91 -8.90 5.15 -11.20
C GLN A 91 -9.00 3.72 -11.70
N GLY A 92 -8.48 2.78 -10.92
CA GLY A 92 -8.60 1.37 -11.22
C GLY A 92 -9.89 0.78 -10.68
N ALA A 93 -10.28 -0.36 -11.21
CA ALA A 93 -11.38 -1.16 -10.71
C ALA A 93 -10.85 -2.33 -9.88
N ARG A 94 -11.65 -2.81 -8.95
CA ARG A 94 -11.33 -3.98 -8.14
C ARG A 94 -12.35 -5.08 -8.35
N VAL A 95 -11.88 -6.31 -8.24
CA VAL A 95 -12.72 -7.50 -8.27
C VAL A 95 -12.69 -8.14 -6.89
N LEU A 96 -13.86 -8.45 -6.36
CA LEU A 96 -13.95 -9.12 -5.06
C LEU A 96 -13.63 -10.61 -5.23
N LEU A 97 -12.73 -11.12 -4.39
CA LEU A 97 -12.43 -12.54 -4.34
C LEU A 97 -13.52 -13.25 -3.53
N ASN A 98 -14.00 -14.39 -4.02
CA ASN A 98 -14.88 -15.23 -3.21
C ASN A 98 -14.07 -15.94 -2.12
N GLN A 99 -14.76 -16.61 -1.19
CA GLN A 99 -14.12 -17.27 -0.06
C GLN A 99 -13.07 -18.30 -0.50
N ASP A 100 -13.38 -19.11 -1.49
CA ASP A 100 -12.49 -20.17 -1.96
C ASP A 100 -11.20 -19.59 -2.57
N LYS A 101 -11.32 -18.57 -3.38
CA LYS A 101 -10.17 -17.88 -3.99
C LYS A 101 -9.31 -17.18 -2.93
N THR A 102 -9.95 -16.58 -1.93
CA THR A 102 -9.26 -15.93 -0.83
C THR A 102 -8.44 -16.95 -0.03
N LEU A 103 -9.03 -18.08 0.31
CA LEU A 103 -8.35 -19.15 1.05
C LEU A 103 -7.19 -19.73 0.25
N LYS A 104 -7.39 -19.93 -1.06
CA LYS A 104 -6.32 -20.41 -1.94
C LYS A 104 -5.16 -19.43 -1.97
N PHE A 105 -5.44 -18.14 -2.12
CA PHE A 105 -4.40 -17.10 -2.12
C PHE A 105 -3.60 -17.12 -0.81
N LEU A 106 -4.28 -17.15 0.32
CA LEU A 106 -3.61 -17.19 1.63
C LEU A 106 -2.75 -18.43 1.78
N LYS A 107 -3.24 -19.59 1.33
CA LYS A 107 -2.49 -20.84 1.37
C LYS A 107 -1.22 -20.76 0.53
N ASP A 108 -1.31 -20.23 -0.69
CA ASP A 108 -0.18 -20.12 -1.61
C ASP A 108 0.87 -19.13 -1.11
N GLN A 109 0.49 -18.12 -0.31
CA GLN A 109 1.39 -17.09 0.21
C GLN A 109 2.02 -17.46 1.56
N PHE A 110 1.33 -18.23 2.41
CA PHE A 110 1.74 -18.44 3.79
C PHE A 110 1.96 -19.93 4.15
N PHE A 111 1.63 -20.84 3.29
CA PHE A 111 1.79 -22.28 3.49
C PHE A 111 2.41 -22.93 2.27
#